data_f812f6cc3599ac4013c0615d22f12f30
#
_entry.id   f812f6cc3599ac4013c0615d22f12f30
#
_cell.length_a   1.000
_cell.length_b   1.000
_cell.length_c   1.000
_cell.angle_alpha   90.00
_cell.angle_beta   90.00
_cell.angle_gamma   90.00
#
_symmetry.space_group_name_H-M   'P 1'
#
loop_
_entity.id
_entity.type
_entity.pdbx_description
1 polymer ?
#
loop_
_entity_poly.entity_id
_entity_poly.type
_entity_poly.pdbx_seq_one_letter_code
_entity_poly.pdbx_strand_id
1 'polypeptide(L)'
;MSDCAFLSHFGIDLHKMDLSPAAQDLRDPRVKTGVIVDPGIISTITAESLTGIGIPLLVVNLGTNESVPAGVHALEASRMIPLAEHIFVPDATHFSFLAECKERGAEILEKEGELDPLCEDAGGRSRGEIHDDLARRLIAYLDNQTGKPALLAATADTQ
;
A
#
# COMPACT_ATOMS: atom_id res chain seq x y z
N MET A 1 -17.03 13.09 -1.02
CA MET A 1 -16.51 14.44 -1.34
C MET A 1 -15.20 14.25 -2.09
N SER A 2 -14.89 14.96 -3.19
CA SER A 2 -13.58 14.85 -3.82
C SER A 2 -12.52 15.48 -2.91
N ASP A 3 -11.27 14.97 -2.97
CA ASP A 3 -10.18 15.43 -2.10
C ASP A 3 -9.94 16.94 -2.22
N CYS A 4 -10.07 17.49 -3.42
CA CYS A 4 -9.96 18.94 -3.62
C CYS A 4 -11.10 19.71 -2.95
N ALA A 5 -12.32 19.17 -2.92
CA ALA A 5 -13.45 19.81 -2.24
C ALA A 5 -13.29 19.76 -0.70
N PHE A 6 -12.69 18.69 -0.18
CA PHE A 6 -12.33 18.58 1.23
C PHE A 6 -11.37 19.68 1.65
N LEU A 7 -10.25 19.84 0.95
CA LEU A 7 -9.27 20.89 1.25
C LEU A 7 -9.87 22.29 1.13
N SER A 8 -10.69 22.53 0.10
CA SER A 8 -11.38 23.84 -0.08
C SER A 8 -12.33 24.15 1.05
N HIS A 9 -12.99 23.14 1.64
CA HIS A 9 -13.86 23.32 2.80
C HIS A 9 -13.09 23.88 4.01
N PHE A 10 -11.83 23.55 4.17
CA PHE A 10 -10.93 24.09 5.20
C PHE A 10 -10.19 25.37 4.76
N GLY A 11 -10.62 26.00 3.67
CA GLY A 11 -10.00 27.24 3.17
C GLY A 11 -8.66 27.06 2.50
N ILE A 12 -8.26 25.82 2.17
CA ILE A 12 -7.02 25.52 1.48
C ILE A 12 -7.29 25.49 -0.02
N ASP A 13 -6.71 26.43 -0.74
CA ASP A 13 -6.77 26.51 -2.20
C ASP A 13 -5.41 26.07 -2.79
N LEU A 14 -5.34 24.82 -3.27
CA LEU A 14 -4.12 24.27 -3.85
C LEU A 14 -3.61 25.04 -5.06
N HIS A 15 -4.48 25.73 -5.79
CA HIS A 15 -4.08 26.54 -6.96
C HIS A 15 -3.32 27.82 -6.56
N LYS A 16 -3.43 28.24 -5.29
CA LYS A 16 -2.74 29.40 -4.74
C LYS A 16 -1.49 29.04 -3.92
N MET A 17 -1.23 27.77 -3.72
CA MET A 17 -0.06 27.33 -2.98
C MET A 17 1.15 27.21 -3.91
N ASP A 18 2.31 27.65 -3.43
CA ASP A 18 3.58 27.29 -4.08
C ASP A 18 3.94 25.86 -3.75
N LEU A 19 3.73 24.96 -4.71
CA LEU A 19 4.07 23.54 -4.60
C LEU A 19 5.46 23.20 -5.14
N SER A 20 6.25 24.20 -5.54
CA SER A 20 7.61 23.96 -6.05
C SER A 20 8.53 23.24 -5.07
N PRO A 21 8.42 23.42 -3.72
CA PRO A 21 9.21 22.62 -2.79
C PRO A 21 8.88 21.11 -2.81
N ALA A 22 7.63 20.74 -3.13
CA ALA A 22 7.22 19.34 -3.26
C ALA A 22 7.68 18.69 -4.58
N ALA A 23 8.04 19.48 -5.58
CA ALA A 23 8.53 19.02 -6.88
C ALA A 23 10.06 18.80 -6.92
N GLN A 24 10.74 19.01 -5.81
CA GLN A 24 12.19 18.80 -5.73
C GLN A 24 12.55 17.31 -5.74
N ASP A 25 13.75 17.00 -6.20
CA ASP A 25 14.32 15.66 -6.05
C ASP A 25 14.74 15.45 -4.58
N LEU A 26 13.89 14.75 -3.85
CA LEU A 26 14.10 14.45 -2.43
C LEU A 26 14.61 13.02 -2.21
N ARG A 27 15.16 12.37 -3.24
CA ARG A 27 15.66 10.99 -3.12
C ARG A 27 16.80 10.92 -2.10
N ASP A 28 16.67 10.01 -1.14
CA ASP A 28 17.73 9.70 -0.19
C ASP A 28 18.54 8.51 -0.71
N PRO A 29 19.85 8.67 -1.00
CA PRO A 29 20.68 7.60 -1.54
C PRO A 29 20.89 6.43 -0.57
N ARG A 30 20.51 6.56 0.69
CA ARG A 30 20.53 5.48 1.69
C ARG A 30 19.37 4.50 1.50
N VAL A 31 18.25 4.93 0.89
CA VAL A 31 17.14 4.05 0.55
C VAL A 31 17.53 3.22 -0.66
N LYS A 32 17.62 1.91 -0.49
CA LYS A 32 18.09 0.96 -1.51
C LYS A 32 16.99 0.11 -2.12
N THR A 33 15.89 -0.04 -1.43
CA THR A 33 14.71 -0.80 -1.86
C THR A 33 13.50 -0.30 -1.08
N GLY A 34 12.31 -0.65 -1.51
CA GLY A 34 11.07 -0.30 -0.79
C GLY A 34 9.94 -1.28 -1.07
N VAL A 35 8.97 -1.26 -0.18
CA VAL A 35 7.69 -1.94 -0.36
C VAL A 35 6.60 -0.89 -0.28
N ILE A 36 5.67 -0.95 -1.21
CA ILE A 36 4.54 -0.04 -1.31
C ILE A 36 3.27 -0.88 -1.32
N VAL A 37 2.38 -0.64 -0.37
CA VAL A 37 1.10 -1.36 -0.27
C VAL A 37 -0.02 -0.38 -0.55
N ASP A 38 -0.85 -0.69 -1.54
CA ASP A 38 -1.99 0.12 -1.98
C ASP A 38 -1.68 1.62 -2.05
N PRO A 39 -0.73 2.05 -2.88
CA PRO A 39 -0.30 3.44 -2.94
C PRO A 39 -1.45 4.37 -3.32
N GLY A 40 -1.85 5.25 -2.40
CA GLY A 40 -2.85 6.27 -2.68
C GLY A 40 -2.38 7.23 -3.77
N ILE A 41 -3.33 7.77 -4.54
CA ILE A 41 -3.09 8.76 -5.60
C ILE A 41 -2.02 8.39 -6.65
N ILE A 42 -1.71 7.12 -6.80
CA ILE A 42 -0.66 6.62 -7.72
C ILE A 42 -0.88 7.12 -9.17
N SER A 43 -2.13 7.29 -9.58
CA SER A 43 -2.50 7.79 -10.90
C SER A 43 -2.11 9.25 -11.16
N THR A 44 -1.72 10.00 -10.13
CA THR A 44 -1.26 11.40 -10.28
C THR A 44 0.23 11.51 -10.52
N ILE A 45 0.99 10.42 -10.35
CA ILE A 45 2.43 10.40 -10.56
C ILE A 45 2.71 10.34 -12.06
N THR A 46 3.58 11.22 -12.56
CA THR A 46 3.91 11.26 -13.98
C THR A 46 4.72 10.04 -14.42
N ALA A 47 4.57 9.63 -15.68
CA ALA A 47 5.36 8.53 -16.25
C ALA A 47 6.88 8.79 -16.14
N GLU A 48 7.31 10.04 -16.29
CA GLU A 48 8.71 10.42 -16.12
C GLU A 48 9.21 10.15 -14.69
N SER A 49 8.42 10.50 -13.67
CA SER A 49 8.75 10.22 -12.28
C SER A 49 8.84 8.72 -12.01
N LEU A 50 7.89 7.93 -12.53
CA LEU A 50 7.88 6.47 -12.37
C LEU A 50 9.08 5.80 -13.04
N THR A 51 9.39 6.17 -14.30
CA THR A 51 10.54 5.62 -15.04
C THR A 51 11.87 6.05 -14.44
N GLY A 52 11.91 7.16 -13.70
CA GLY A 52 13.09 7.66 -12.99
C GLY A 52 13.38 6.93 -11.66
N ILE A 53 12.53 6.01 -11.21
CA ILE A 53 12.76 5.23 -9.99
C ILE A 53 13.80 4.14 -10.28
N GLY A 54 15.01 4.31 -9.75
CA GLY A 54 16.16 3.42 -10.00
C GLY A 54 16.44 2.42 -8.89
N ILE A 55 15.54 2.23 -7.93
CA ILE A 55 15.67 1.23 -6.85
C ILE A 55 14.63 0.12 -7.02
N PRO A 56 14.94 -1.13 -6.61
CA PRO A 56 13.96 -2.20 -6.57
C PRO A 56 12.76 -1.85 -5.68
N LEU A 57 11.55 -2.06 -6.18
CA LEU A 57 10.31 -1.88 -5.42
C LEU A 57 9.44 -3.12 -5.49
N LEU A 58 8.84 -3.51 -4.37
CA LEU A 58 7.68 -4.40 -4.35
C LEU A 58 6.41 -3.55 -4.23
N VAL A 59 5.54 -3.66 -5.22
CA VAL A 59 4.23 -3.00 -5.20
C VAL A 59 3.17 -4.05 -4.94
N VAL A 60 2.40 -3.86 -3.89
CA VAL A 60 1.37 -4.79 -3.44
C VAL A 60 0.01 -4.13 -3.57
N ASN A 61 -0.93 -4.78 -4.25
CA ASN A 61 -2.34 -4.41 -4.19
C ASN A 61 -3.13 -5.45 -3.39
N LEU A 62 -3.95 -4.95 -2.46
CA LEU A 62 -4.85 -5.76 -1.63
C LEU A 62 -6.18 -5.93 -2.35
N GLY A 63 -6.40 -7.10 -2.90
CA GLY A 63 -7.51 -7.44 -3.77
C GLY A 63 -7.10 -8.14 -5.05
N THR A 64 -8.05 -8.38 -5.93
CA THR A 64 -7.79 -8.82 -7.32
C THR A 64 -7.65 -7.62 -8.24
N ASN A 65 -7.24 -7.85 -9.49
CA ASN A 65 -7.18 -6.78 -10.50
C ASN A 65 -8.54 -6.04 -10.67
N GLU A 66 -9.65 -6.71 -10.41
CA GLU A 66 -11.00 -6.18 -10.57
C GLU A 66 -11.53 -5.52 -9.29
N SER A 67 -11.06 -5.95 -8.11
CA SER A 67 -11.59 -5.50 -6.82
C SER A 67 -10.80 -4.38 -6.15
N VAL A 68 -9.53 -4.19 -6.56
CA VAL A 68 -8.70 -3.09 -6.03
C VAL A 68 -9.32 -1.74 -6.40
N PRO A 69 -9.54 -0.84 -5.43
CA PRO A 69 -10.07 0.49 -5.73
C PRO A 69 -9.19 1.27 -6.71
N ALA A 70 -9.80 1.96 -7.66
CA ALA A 70 -9.08 2.68 -8.72
C ALA A 70 -8.05 3.69 -8.18
N GLY A 71 -8.32 4.30 -7.03
CA GLY A 71 -7.42 5.30 -6.41
C GLY A 71 -6.08 4.73 -5.92
N VAL A 72 -6.00 3.41 -5.71
CA VAL A 72 -4.80 2.70 -5.22
C VAL A 72 -4.32 1.61 -6.18
N HIS A 73 -4.99 1.43 -7.32
CA HIS A 73 -4.67 0.39 -8.29
C HIS A 73 -3.34 0.70 -9.00
N ALA A 74 -2.31 -0.05 -8.68
CA ALA A 74 -0.92 0.30 -9.03
C ALA A 74 -0.31 -0.54 -10.15
N LEU A 75 -1.05 -1.49 -10.75
CA LEU A 75 -0.49 -2.41 -11.76
C LEU A 75 0.16 -1.67 -12.95
N GLU A 76 -0.55 -0.70 -13.55
CA GLU A 76 -0.02 0.02 -14.71
C GLU A 76 1.15 0.93 -14.32
N ALA A 77 1.09 1.58 -13.15
CA ALA A 77 2.20 2.39 -12.64
C ALA A 77 3.44 1.53 -12.35
N SER A 78 3.26 0.35 -11.74
CA SER A 78 4.36 -0.56 -11.45
C SER A 78 5.08 -1.06 -12.71
N ARG A 79 4.37 -1.23 -13.82
CA ARG A 79 4.97 -1.60 -15.12
C ARG A 79 5.89 -0.53 -15.71
N MET A 80 5.70 0.73 -15.32
CA MET A 80 6.55 1.85 -15.74
C MET A 80 7.82 1.98 -14.88
N ILE A 81 7.86 1.37 -13.71
CA ILE A 81 9.02 1.40 -12.82
C ILE A 81 9.98 0.27 -13.22
N PRO A 82 11.23 0.57 -13.65
CA PRO A 82 12.12 -0.43 -14.28
C PRO A 82 12.44 -1.65 -13.42
N LEU A 83 12.49 -1.49 -12.09
CA LEU A 83 12.87 -2.52 -11.13
C LEU A 83 11.74 -2.87 -10.16
N ALA A 84 10.48 -2.65 -10.56
CA ALA A 84 9.35 -3.01 -9.72
C ALA A 84 8.86 -4.44 -9.98
N GLU A 85 8.53 -5.12 -8.88
CA GLU A 85 7.71 -6.33 -8.86
C GLU A 85 6.31 -5.95 -8.39
N HIS A 86 5.28 -6.52 -8.98
CA HIS A 86 3.90 -6.28 -8.57
C HIS A 86 3.21 -7.58 -8.18
N ILE A 87 2.50 -7.56 -7.06
CA ILE A 87 1.68 -8.69 -6.62
C ILE A 87 0.27 -8.23 -6.21
N PHE A 88 -0.71 -9.11 -6.41
CA PHE A 88 -2.03 -9.01 -5.81
C PHE A 88 -2.15 -9.95 -4.61
N VAL A 89 -2.95 -9.54 -3.61
CA VAL A 89 -3.39 -10.38 -2.49
C VAL A 89 -4.91 -10.51 -2.60
N PRO A 90 -5.42 -11.49 -3.38
CA PRO A 90 -6.79 -11.47 -3.90
C PRO A 90 -7.88 -11.65 -2.84
N ASP A 91 -7.56 -12.19 -1.68
CA ASP A 91 -8.47 -12.40 -0.54
C ASP A 91 -8.35 -11.32 0.55
N ALA A 92 -7.69 -10.22 0.23
CA ALA A 92 -7.62 -9.01 1.04
C ALA A 92 -8.47 -7.88 0.43
N THR A 93 -8.74 -6.86 1.23
CA THR A 93 -9.30 -5.57 0.80
C THR A 93 -8.30 -4.46 1.11
N HIS A 94 -8.55 -3.27 0.57
CA HIS A 94 -7.73 -2.09 0.88
C HIS A 94 -7.53 -1.88 2.38
N PHE A 95 -8.56 -2.16 3.17
CA PHE A 95 -8.52 -1.99 4.62
C PHE A 95 -7.91 -3.17 5.40
N SER A 96 -7.60 -4.28 4.74
CA SER A 96 -6.98 -5.44 5.38
C SER A 96 -5.56 -5.17 5.91
N PHE A 97 -4.94 -4.06 5.50
CA PHE A 97 -3.65 -3.63 6.05
C PHE A 97 -3.76 -2.93 7.41
N LEU A 98 -4.96 -2.48 7.78
CA LEU A 98 -5.21 -1.88 9.09
C LEU A 98 -5.17 -2.95 10.19
N ALA A 99 -4.99 -2.52 11.44
CA ALA A 99 -5.08 -3.40 12.60
C ALA A 99 -6.42 -4.14 12.66
N GLU A 100 -6.42 -5.33 13.28
CA GLU A 100 -7.65 -6.06 13.54
C GLU A 100 -8.62 -5.23 14.38
N CYS A 101 -9.88 -5.24 14.01
CA CYS A 101 -10.91 -4.58 14.79
C CYS A 101 -11.05 -5.27 16.16
N LYS A 102 -11.17 -4.45 17.19
CA LYS A 102 -11.54 -4.93 18.52
C LYS A 102 -12.97 -5.45 18.53
N GLU A 103 -13.29 -6.27 19.53
CA GLU A 103 -14.68 -6.65 19.82
C GLU A 103 -15.58 -5.41 19.80
N ARG A 104 -16.69 -5.47 19.07
CA ARG A 104 -17.62 -4.36 18.82
C ARG A 104 -17.07 -3.19 18.01
N GLY A 105 -15.87 -3.30 17.43
CA GLY A 105 -15.31 -2.22 16.61
C GLY A 105 -16.22 -1.85 15.42
N ALA A 106 -16.68 -2.84 14.68
CA ALA A 106 -17.60 -2.63 13.56
C ALA A 106 -18.92 -1.94 13.98
N GLU A 107 -19.51 -2.38 15.11
CA GLU A 107 -20.73 -1.77 15.66
C GLU A 107 -20.54 -0.29 16.02
N ILE A 108 -19.37 0.05 16.55
CA ILE A 108 -19.05 1.43 16.93
C ILE A 108 -18.88 2.29 15.67
N LEU A 109 -18.14 1.82 14.68
CA LEU A 109 -17.94 2.52 13.40
C LEU A 109 -19.27 2.79 12.70
N GLU A 110 -20.15 1.79 12.64
CA GLU A 110 -21.48 1.95 12.07
C GLU A 110 -22.30 3.04 12.80
N LYS A 111 -22.27 3.06 14.14
CA LYS A 111 -22.96 4.08 14.94
C LYS A 111 -22.42 5.50 14.75
N GLU A 112 -21.11 5.62 14.51
CA GLU A 112 -20.45 6.88 14.21
C GLU A 112 -20.64 7.32 12.76
N GLY A 113 -21.30 6.50 11.93
CA GLY A 113 -21.59 6.81 10.54
C GLY A 113 -20.40 6.61 9.60
N GLU A 114 -19.43 5.79 10.00
CA GLU A 114 -18.35 5.38 9.11
C GLU A 114 -18.90 4.55 7.95
N LEU A 115 -18.55 4.96 6.73
CA LEU A 115 -19.04 4.31 5.51
C LEU A 115 -18.03 3.33 4.92
N ASP A 116 -16.76 3.44 5.27
CA ASP A 116 -15.73 2.54 4.79
C ASP A 116 -15.76 1.22 5.57
N PRO A 117 -15.58 0.07 4.90
CA PRO A 117 -15.64 -1.25 5.53
C PRO A 117 -14.34 -1.59 6.27
N LEU A 118 -13.94 -0.75 7.24
CA LEU A 118 -12.65 -0.82 7.92
C LEU A 118 -12.39 -2.14 8.64
N CYS A 119 -13.45 -2.84 9.07
CA CYS A 119 -13.37 -4.13 9.78
C CYS A 119 -13.64 -5.34 8.88
N GLU A 120 -13.84 -5.13 7.58
CA GLU A 120 -14.20 -6.21 6.65
C GLU A 120 -12.99 -6.63 5.81
N ASP A 121 -12.92 -7.91 5.52
CA ASP A 121 -11.97 -8.51 4.60
C ASP A 121 -12.75 -9.23 3.48
N ALA A 122 -12.06 -9.62 2.39
CA ALA A 122 -12.71 -10.22 1.23
C ALA A 122 -13.28 -11.65 1.50
N GLY A 123 -13.03 -12.19 2.68
CA GLY A 123 -13.42 -13.54 3.08
C GLY A 123 -12.37 -14.59 2.71
N GLY A 124 -12.48 -15.77 3.31
CA GLY A 124 -11.53 -16.86 3.13
C GLY A 124 -10.50 -16.92 4.24
N ARG A 125 -9.69 -15.89 4.43
CA ARG A 125 -8.74 -15.76 5.54
C ARG A 125 -9.16 -14.67 6.52
N SER A 126 -8.77 -14.84 7.78
CA SER A 126 -8.83 -13.76 8.79
C SER A 126 -7.81 -12.66 8.47
N ARG A 127 -8.02 -11.46 9.00
CA ARG A 127 -7.07 -10.35 8.88
C ARG A 127 -5.70 -10.70 9.44
N GLY A 128 -5.63 -11.42 10.56
CA GLY A 128 -4.38 -11.92 11.13
C GLY A 128 -3.62 -12.83 10.17
N GLU A 129 -4.31 -13.76 9.50
CA GLU A 129 -3.69 -14.63 8.49
C GLU A 129 -3.21 -13.84 7.26
N ILE A 130 -3.94 -12.80 6.85
CA ILE A 130 -3.51 -11.88 5.78
C ILE A 130 -2.26 -11.13 6.21
N HIS A 131 -2.21 -10.60 7.44
CA HIS A 131 -1.02 -9.92 7.98
C HIS A 131 0.19 -10.85 8.02
N ASP A 132 0.03 -12.08 8.47
CA ASP A 132 1.11 -13.07 8.52
C ASP A 132 1.65 -13.39 7.13
N ASP A 133 0.77 -13.53 6.14
CA ASP A 133 1.17 -13.75 4.76
C ASP A 133 1.90 -12.54 4.16
N LEU A 134 1.35 -11.34 4.36
CA LEU A 134 2.00 -10.10 3.96
C LEU A 134 3.39 -9.99 4.60
N ALA A 135 3.49 -10.16 5.92
CA ALA A 135 4.77 -10.08 6.64
C ALA A 135 5.80 -11.04 6.04
N ARG A 136 5.44 -12.30 5.76
CA ARG A 136 6.34 -13.27 5.13
C ARG A 136 6.81 -12.81 3.74
N ARG A 137 5.90 -12.32 2.90
CA ARG A 137 6.21 -11.85 1.54
C ARG A 137 7.15 -10.64 1.57
N LEU A 138 6.82 -9.65 2.42
CA LEU A 138 7.59 -8.42 2.54
C LEU A 138 8.99 -8.70 3.09
N ILE A 139 9.10 -9.53 4.12
CA ILE A 139 10.41 -9.93 4.69
C ILE A 139 11.23 -10.68 3.64
N ALA A 140 10.64 -11.68 2.98
CA ALA A 140 11.35 -12.44 1.95
C ALA A 140 11.85 -11.55 0.81
N TYR A 141 11.05 -10.59 0.37
CA TYR A 141 11.47 -9.61 -0.63
C TYR A 141 12.65 -8.76 -0.14
N LEU A 142 12.54 -8.18 1.06
CA LEU A 142 13.58 -7.32 1.63
C LEU A 142 14.88 -8.09 1.89
N ASP A 143 14.81 -9.31 2.38
CA ASP A 143 15.97 -10.18 2.60
C ASP A 143 16.68 -10.48 1.27
N ASN A 144 15.92 -10.78 0.22
CA ASN A 144 16.46 -11.00 -1.12
C ASN A 144 17.18 -9.75 -1.67
N GLN A 145 16.60 -8.56 -1.48
CA GLN A 145 17.21 -7.32 -1.94
C GLN A 145 18.44 -6.91 -1.12
N THR A 146 18.51 -7.29 0.15
CA THR A 146 19.61 -6.90 1.07
C THR A 146 20.70 -7.96 1.20
N GLY A 147 20.56 -9.11 0.56
CA GLY A 147 21.50 -10.23 0.63
C GLY A 147 21.54 -10.91 2.01
N LYS A 148 20.52 -10.70 2.85
CA LYS A 148 20.39 -11.41 4.12
C LYS A 148 19.70 -12.76 3.87
N PRO A 149 20.22 -13.89 4.42
CA PRO A 149 19.51 -15.16 4.33
C PRO A 149 18.16 -15.04 5.07
N ALA A 150 17.10 -15.55 4.45
CA ALA A 150 15.74 -15.50 5.02
C ALA A 150 15.72 -16.12 6.42
N LEU A 151 15.43 -15.30 7.43
CA LEU A 151 15.40 -15.70 8.86
C LEU A 151 14.25 -16.67 9.18
N LEU A 152 13.33 -16.91 8.26
CA LEU A 152 12.11 -17.69 8.47
C LEU A 152 12.20 -19.18 8.12
N ALA A 153 13.39 -19.69 7.74
CA ALA A 153 13.57 -21.12 7.50
C ALA A 153 13.83 -21.95 8.78
N ALA A 154 13.90 -21.33 9.96
CA ALA A 154 14.43 -21.98 11.16
C ALA A 154 13.39 -22.45 12.20
N THR A 155 12.08 -22.42 11.93
CA THR A 155 11.07 -22.85 12.93
C THR A 155 10.14 -23.96 12.48
N ALA A 156 10.51 -24.74 11.47
CA ALA A 156 9.70 -25.89 11.01
C ALA A 156 10.28 -27.26 11.37
N ASP A 157 11.31 -27.34 12.22
CA ASP A 157 11.84 -28.62 12.70
C ASP A 157 12.08 -28.58 14.21
N THR A 158 11.01 -28.75 14.99
CA THR A 158 11.10 -29.39 16.32
C THR A 158 9.72 -29.89 16.75
N GLN A 159 9.53 -31.21 16.52
CA GLN A 159 8.58 -32.17 17.10
C GLN A 159 7.16 -32.12 16.60
#